data_0d8b3f77459813c4e7c1d4547d8fa75a
#
_entry.id   0d8b3f77459813c4e7c1d4547d8fa75a
#
_cell.length_a   1.000
_cell.length_b   1.000
_cell.length_c   1.000
_cell.angle_alpha   90.00
_cell.angle_beta   90.00
_cell.angle_gamma   90.00
#
_symmetry.space_group_name_H-M   'P 1'
#
loop_
_entity.id
_entity.type
_entity.pdbx_description
1 polymer ?
#
loop_
_entity_poly.entity_id
_entity_poly.type
_entity_poly.pdbx_seq_one_letter_code
_entity_poly.pdbx_strand_id
1 'polypeptide(L)'
;MNAAQEFITEFKTHRKFKLATRLLKKDEQLRTAIFEEIASVQYPFPEYSSWIAYHFFERNSKLMTKELFELMVHTLINTNNHSVQRNLCNTLVYSPFPCSENGELLDKLFLFLHDSEALPALKYHALRMIEKHYLKAYPELVRELRTVFEVISTHPKASMQAMSRNFEKKYHKHPYYEY
;
A
#
# COMPACT_ATOMS: atom_id res chain seq x y z
N MET A 1 -9.79 23.26 13.61
CA MET A 1 -8.70 22.44 13.06
C MET A 1 -7.84 21.99 14.23
N ASN A 2 -7.52 20.71 14.32
CA ASN A 2 -6.64 20.18 15.39
C ASN A 2 -5.16 20.27 14.96
N ALA A 3 -4.20 20.00 15.87
CA ALA A 3 -2.77 20.09 15.59
C ALA A 3 -2.29 19.19 14.43
N ALA A 4 -2.90 18.02 14.26
CA ALA A 4 -2.58 17.13 13.14
C ALA A 4 -3.02 17.72 11.80
N GLN A 5 -4.21 18.30 11.74
CA GLN A 5 -4.75 18.93 10.54
C GLN A 5 -3.97 20.21 10.17
N GLU A 6 -3.51 20.97 11.14
CA GLU A 6 -2.62 22.13 10.93
C GLU A 6 -1.28 21.67 10.35
N PHE A 7 -0.67 20.64 10.92
CA PHE A 7 0.55 20.05 10.41
C PHE A 7 0.39 19.55 8.97
N ILE A 8 -0.69 18.83 8.66
CA ILE A 8 -0.96 18.31 7.31
C ILE A 8 -1.14 19.47 6.31
N THR A 9 -1.83 20.52 6.72
CA THR A 9 -2.05 21.71 5.89
C THR A 9 -0.72 22.42 5.58
N GLU A 10 0.14 22.59 6.56
CA GLU A 10 1.48 23.14 6.38
C GLU A 10 2.34 22.20 5.48
N PHE A 11 2.30 20.90 5.74
CA PHE A 11 3.00 19.91 4.94
C PHE A 11 2.53 19.92 3.49
N LYS A 12 1.24 20.06 3.20
CA LYS A 12 0.69 20.18 1.84
C LYS A 12 1.37 21.30 1.07
N THR A 13 1.63 22.43 1.73
CA THR A 13 2.24 23.61 1.11
C THR A 13 3.75 23.42 0.85
N HIS A 14 4.46 22.87 1.81
CA HIS A 14 5.93 22.86 1.78
C HIS A 14 6.57 21.53 1.42
N ARG A 15 5.85 20.40 1.58
CA ARG A 15 6.29 19.03 1.26
C ARG A 15 7.67 18.63 1.82
N LYS A 16 8.00 19.11 3.04
CA LYS A 16 9.29 18.87 3.70
C LYS A 16 9.34 17.51 4.39
N PHE A 17 9.40 16.41 3.62
CA PHE A 17 9.40 15.03 4.14
C PHE A 17 10.46 14.76 5.21
N LYS A 18 11.72 15.23 5.00
CA LYS A 18 12.78 14.99 5.99
C LYS A 18 12.48 15.63 7.34
N LEU A 19 11.90 16.85 7.33
CA LEU A 19 11.50 17.52 8.57
C LEU A 19 10.31 16.80 9.23
N ALA A 20 9.28 16.49 8.45
CA ALA A 20 8.12 15.75 8.94
C ALA A 20 8.55 14.42 9.57
N THR A 21 9.33 13.59 8.87
CA THR A 21 9.82 12.32 9.40
C THR A 21 10.59 12.50 10.72
N ARG A 22 11.43 13.53 10.82
CA ARG A 22 12.20 13.79 12.06
C ARG A 22 11.32 14.20 13.23
N LEU A 23 10.31 15.02 13.01
CA LEU A 23 9.35 15.43 14.04
C LEU A 23 8.52 14.23 14.50
N LEU A 24 7.92 13.49 13.57
CA LEU A 24 7.07 12.34 13.88
C LEU A 24 7.83 11.19 14.55
N LYS A 25 9.14 11.08 14.35
CA LYS A 25 9.95 10.09 15.06
C LYS A 25 10.10 10.42 16.55
N LYS A 26 10.07 11.72 16.92
CA LYS A 26 10.25 12.21 18.29
C LYS A 26 8.93 12.37 19.03
N ASP A 27 7.88 12.72 18.34
CA ASP A 27 6.57 13.03 18.91
C ASP A 27 5.56 11.93 18.52
N GLU A 28 5.29 11.05 19.49
CA GLU A 28 4.38 9.93 19.31
C GLU A 28 2.93 10.39 19.24
N GLN A 29 2.54 11.36 20.04
CA GLN A 29 1.16 11.86 20.06
C GLN A 29 0.80 12.51 18.72
N LEU A 30 1.68 13.40 18.23
CA LEU A 30 1.50 14.02 16.93
C LEU A 30 1.50 12.97 15.80
N ARG A 31 2.40 11.97 15.87
CA ARG A 31 2.46 10.88 14.90
C ARG A 31 1.15 10.11 14.82
N THR A 32 0.62 9.70 15.98
CA THR A 32 -0.65 8.96 16.06
C THR A 32 -1.79 9.81 15.51
N ALA A 33 -1.92 11.06 15.97
CA ALA A 33 -2.98 11.95 15.51
C ALA A 33 -2.95 12.21 14.00
N ILE A 34 -1.75 12.36 13.39
CA ILE A 34 -1.63 12.53 11.93
C ILE A 34 -2.05 11.26 11.20
N PHE A 35 -1.67 10.07 11.69
CA PHE A 35 -2.01 8.82 10.99
C PHE A 35 -3.46 8.40 11.20
N GLU A 36 -4.12 8.84 12.25
CA GLU A 36 -5.58 8.71 12.42
C GLU A 36 -6.36 9.49 11.35
N GLU A 37 -5.83 10.60 10.86
CA GLU A 37 -6.45 11.37 9.76
C GLU A 37 -6.46 10.60 8.41
N ILE A 38 -5.80 9.44 8.31
CA ILE A 38 -5.91 8.54 7.15
C ILE A 38 -7.35 8.06 6.94
N ALA A 39 -8.10 7.87 8.03
CA ALA A 39 -9.50 7.47 7.99
C ALA A 39 -10.48 8.64 7.84
N SER A 40 -10.00 9.89 7.79
CA SER A 40 -10.82 11.07 7.56
C SER A 40 -11.47 11.00 6.18
N VAL A 41 -12.64 11.60 6.05
CA VAL A 41 -13.34 11.78 4.76
C VAL A 41 -13.09 13.14 4.14
N GLN A 42 -12.44 14.02 4.87
CA GLN A 42 -12.26 15.43 4.47
C GLN A 42 -10.90 15.64 3.80
N TYR A 43 -10.92 16.00 2.51
CA TYR A 43 -9.71 16.47 1.82
C TYR A 43 -9.12 17.72 2.53
N PRO A 44 -7.79 17.83 2.68
CA PRO A 44 -6.75 16.99 2.09
C PRO A 44 -6.20 15.92 3.06
N PHE A 45 -6.84 15.66 4.18
CA PHE A 45 -6.24 14.93 5.30
C PHE A 45 -5.91 13.47 4.97
N PRO A 46 -6.80 12.63 4.41
CA PRO A 46 -6.46 11.23 4.17
C PRO A 46 -5.34 11.06 3.15
N GLU A 47 -5.32 11.88 2.08
CA GLU A 47 -4.30 11.77 1.03
C GLU A 47 -2.91 12.13 1.54
N TYR A 48 -2.80 13.23 2.29
CA TYR A 48 -1.51 13.69 2.78
C TYR A 48 -1.05 12.88 3.99
N SER A 49 -1.94 12.45 4.89
CA SER A 49 -1.61 11.56 6.00
C SER A 49 -1.09 10.23 5.50
N SER A 50 -1.77 9.59 4.52
CA SER A 50 -1.32 8.34 3.92
C SER A 50 0.01 8.50 3.19
N TRP A 51 0.24 9.65 2.54
CA TRP A 51 1.51 9.94 1.86
C TRP A 51 2.66 10.15 2.86
N ILE A 52 2.42 10.86 3.96
CA ILE A 52 3.37 11.01 5.07
C ILE A 52 3.67 9.65 5.69
N ALA A 53 2.64 8.82 5.94
CA ALA A 53 2.78 7.48 6.50
C ALA A 53 3.69 6.61 5.64
N TYR A 54 3.52 6.59 4.31
CA TYR A 54 4.39 5.87 3.41
C TYR A 54 5.86 6.25 3.59
N HIS A 55 6.19 7.53 3.49
CA HIS A 55 7.57 8.00 3.63
C HIS A 55 8.14 7.81 5.04
N PHE A 56 7.29 7.80 6.05
CA PHE A 56 7.70 7.57 7.42
C PHE A 56 8.01 6.09 7.67
N PHE A 57 7.07 5.19 7.36
CA PHE A 57 7.18 3.77 7.69
C PHE A 57 8.14 2.99 6.79
N GLU A 58 8.46 3.47 5.60
CA GLU A 58 9.53 2.93 4.76
C GLU A 58 10.85 2.76 5.54
N ARG A 59 11.13 3.67 6.48
CA ARG A 59 12.38 3.67 7.27
C ARG A 59 12.17 3.46 8.77
N ASN A 60 10.95 3.52 9.24
CA ASN A 60 10.60 3.47 10.66
C ASN A 60 9.49 2.45 10.94
N SER A 61 9.46 1.34 10.22
CA SER A 61 8.40 0.33 10.31
C SER A 61 8.18 -0.19 11.74
N LYS A 62 9.23 -0.26 12.55
CA LYS A 62 9.16 -0.67 13.96
C LYS A 62 8.32 0.27 14.86
N LEU A 63 8.02 1.48 14.38
CA LEU A 63 7.17 2.45 15.07
C LEU A 63 5.69 2.35 14.66
N MET A 64 5.34 1.40 13.79
CA MET A 64 3.95 1.08 13.49
C MET A 64 3.37 0.30 14.67
N THR A 65 2.32 0.82 15.28
CA THR A 65 1.56 0.08 16.30
C THR A 65 0.53 -0.83 15.65
N LYS A 66 0.02 -1.80 16.42
CA LYS A 66 -1.01 -2.72 15.92
C LYS A 66 -2.29 -1.97 15.56
N GLU A 67 -2.67 -1.00 16.37
CA GLU A 67 -3.86 -0.17 16.17
C GLU A 67 -3.77 0.64 14.86
N LEU A 68 -2.61 1.26 14.59
CA LEU A 68 -2.37 1.97 13.33
C LEU A 68 -2.36 1.03 12.13
N PHE A 69 -1.79 -0.16 12.28
CA PHE A 69 -1.84 -1.17 11.23
C PHE A 69 -3.28 -1.58 10.91
N GLU A 70 -4.08 -1.90 11.91
CA GLU A 70 -5.49 -2.28 11.75
C GLU A 70 -6.31 -1.14 11.12
N LEU A 71 -6.10 0.09 11.56
CA LEU A 71 -6.71 1.29 10.96
C LEU A 71 -6.38 1.41 9.48
N MET A 72 -5.10 1.24 9.10
CA MET A 72 -4.66 1.33 7.71
C MET A 72 -5.24 0.21 6.85
N VAL A 73 -5.29 -1.02 7.36
CA VAL A 73 -5.92 -2.16 6.66
C VAL A 73 -7.40 -1.91 6.44
N HIS A 74 -8.12 -1.56 7.51
CA HIS A 74 -9.55 -1.24 7.42
C HIS A 74 -9.82 -0.10 6.43
N THR A 75 -9.01 0.96 6.47
CA THR A 75 -9.17 2.08 5.53
C THR A 75 -8.88 1.67 4.09
N LEU A 76 -7.85 0.84 3.85
CA LEU A 76 -7.51 0.35 2.51
C LEU A 76 -8.65 -0.47 1.88
N ILE A 77 -9.28 -1.32 2.67
CA ILE A 77 -10.42 -2.14 2.22
C ILE A 77 -11.60 -1.26 1.83
N ASN A 78 -11.92 -0.25 2.63
CA ASN A 78 -13.18 0.51 2.54
C ASN A 78 -13.07 1.80 1.71
N THR A 79 -11.87 2.34 1.46
CA THR A 79 -11.74 3.59 0.72
C THR A 79 -11.85 3.40 -0.79
N ASN A 80 -12.43 4.38 -1.47
CA ASN A 80 -12.41 4.51 -2.92
C ASN A 80 -11.42 5.57 -3.41
N ASN A 81 -10.65 6.18 -2.50
CA ASN A 81 -9.67 7.18 -2.84
C ASN A 81 -8.37 6.53 -3.34
N HIS A 82 -8.13 6.60 -4.65
CA HIS A 82 -6.97 5.97 -5.31
C HIS A 82 -5.60 6.42 -4.75
N SER A 83 -5.48 7.67 -4.28
CA SER A 83 -4.24 8.15 -3.68
C SER A 83 -3.99 7.48 -2.33
N VAL A 84 -5.04 7.35 -1.51
CA VAL A 84 -4.98 6.65 -0.23
C VAL A 84 -4.71 5.17 -0.45
N GLN A 85 -5.43 4.51 -1.34
CA GLN A 85 -5.22 3.08 -1.69
C GLN A 85 -3.75 2.82 -2.05
N ARG A 86 -3.20 3.59 -3.00
CA ARG A 86 -1.80 3.45 -3.43
C ARG A 86 -0.82 3.66 -2.28
N ASN A 87 -1.01 4.71 -1.49
CA ASN A 87 -0.12 5.04 -0.40
C ASN A 87 -0.18 3.98 0.71
N LEU A 88 -1.37 3.47 1.04
CA LEU A 88 -1.54 2.44 2.07
C LEU A 88 -0.98 1.09 1.62
N CYS A 89 -1.21 0.65 0.38
CA CYS A 89 -0.56 -0.55 -0.15
C CYS A 89 0.96 -0.46 -0.01
N ASN A 90 1.54 0.70 -0.36
CA ASN A 90 2.98 0.90 -0.25
C ASN A 90 3.46 0.94 1.22
N THR A 91 2.70 1.57 2.13
CA THR A 91 3.01 1.62 3.56
C THR A 91 3.00 0.23 4.19
N LEU A 92 1.96 -0.54 3.93
CA LEU A 92 1.73 -1.86 4.55
C LEU A 92 2.74 -2.92 4.08
N VAL A 93 3.39 -2.75 2.92
CA VAL A 93 4.54 -3.60 2.52
C VAL A 93 5.64 -3.59 3.59
N TYR A 94 5.83 -2.47 4.29
CA TYR A 94 6.85 -2.33 5.34
C TYR A 94 6.35 -2.73 6.74
N SER A 95 5.07 -3.13 6.86
CA SER A 95 4.49 -3.52 8.14
C SER A 95 5.26 -4.67 8.81
N PRO A 96 5.52 -4.60 10.12
CA PRO A 96 6.02 -5.72 10.89
C PRO A 96 4.92 -6.75 11.21
N PHE A 97 3.65 -6.39 11.02
CA PHE A 97 2.50 -7.25 11.28
C PHE A 97 2.11 -8.03 10.02
N PRO A 98 1.84 -9.35 10.13
CA PRO A 98 1.40 -10.15 8.99
C PRO A 98 -0.04 -9.79 8.58
N CYS A 99 -0.33 -9.92 7.29
CA CYS A 99 -1.69 -9.77 6.74
C CYS A 99 -2.24 -11.12 6.23
N SER A 100 -1.48 -12.21 6.30
CA SER A 100 -1.80 -13.48 5.63
C SER A 100 -3.14 -14.10 6.02
N GLU A 101 -3.68 -13.78 7.19
CA GLU A 101 -4.98 -14.29 7.66
C GLU A 101 -6.15 -13.40 7.24
N ASN A 102 -5.90 -12.26 6.59
CA ASN A 102 -6.94 -11.33 6.18
C ASN A 102 -7.32 -11.59 4.71
N GLY A 103 -8.34 -12.43 4.49
CA GLY A 103 -8.87 -12.77 3.17
C GLY A 103 -9.50 -11.57 2.46
N GLU A 104 -10.23 -10.71 3.18
CA GLU A 104 -10.87 -9.53 2.62
C GLU A 104 -9.84 -8.54 2.04
N LEU A 105 -8.70 -8.38 2.71
CA LEU A 105 -7.61 -7.59 2.17
C LEU A 105 -7.01 -8.25 0.92
N LEU A 106 -6.84 -9.57 0.92
CA LEU A 106 -6.35 -10.30 -0.25
C LEU A 106 -7.26 -10.10 -1.45
N ASP A 107 -8.57 -10.26 -1.26
CA ASP A 107 -9.58 -10.02 -2.30
C ASP A 107 -9.49 -8.59 -2.84
N LYS A 108 -9.36 -7.60 -1.95
CA LYS A 108 -9.19 -6.20 -2.35
C LYS A 108 -7.92 -5.98 -3.20
N LEU A 109 -6.81 -6.63 -2.86
CA LEU A 109 -5.56 -6.55 -3.62
C LEU A 109 -5.72 -7.17 -5.01
N PHE A 110 -6.40 -8.31 -5.13
CA PHE A 110 -6.72 -8.91 -6.42
C PHE A 110 -7.67 -8.04 -7.24
N LEU A 111 -8.68 -7.40 -6.63
CA LEU A 111 -9.53 -6.42 -7.31
C LEU A 111 -8.69 -5.30 -7.94
N PHE A 112 -7.68 -4.76 -7.25
CA PHE A 112 -6.79 -3.75 -7.84
C PHE A 112 -5.99 -4.29 -9.04
N LEU A 113 -5.58 -5.55 -9.01
CA LEU A 113 -4.85 -6.16 -10.11
C LEU A 113 -5.75 -6.39 -11.34
N HIS A 114 -7.01 -6.77 -11.13
CA HIS A 114 -7.98 -7.02 -12.19
C HIS A 114 -8.59 -5.74 -12.80
N ASP A 115 -8.70 -4.66 -12.02
CA ASP A 115 -9.30 -3.41 -12.48
C ASP A 115 -8.51 -2.80 -13.65
N SER A 116 -9.09 -2.75 -14.86
CA SER A 116 -8.45 -2.18 -16.05
C SER A 116 -8.07 -0.71 -15.89
N GLU A 117 -8.84 0.04 -15.10
CA GLU A 117 -8.66 1.48 -14.90
C GLU A 117 -7.65 1.79 -13.77
N ALA A 118 -7.30 0.82 -12.94
CA ALA A 118 -6.37 1.03 -11.85
C ALA A 118 -4.98 1.48 -12.35
N LEU A 119 -4.44 2.49 -11.68
CA LEU A 119 -3.13 3.04 -12.03
C LEU A 119 -2.03 1.96 -11.89
N PRO A 120 -1.02 1.94 -12.78
CA PRO A 120 0.08 0.98 -12.71
C PRO A 120 0.78 0.94 -11.33
N ALA A 121 0.92 2.10 -10.67
CA ALA A 121 1.52 2.18 -9.35
C ALA A 121 0.68 1.45 -8.28
N LEU A 122 -0.66 1.51 -8.34
CA LEU A 122 -1.53 0.79 -7.41
C LEU A 122 -1.38 -0.72 -7.60
N LYS A 123 -1.43 -1.20 -8.85
CA LYS A 123 -1.21 -2.62 -9.17
C LYS A 123 0.15 -3.12 -8.71
N TYR A 124 1.20 -2.34 -8.93
CA TYR A 124 2.55 -2.68 -8.48
C TYR A 124 2.63 -2.84 -6.96
N HIS A 125 2.03 -1.92 -6.20
CA HIS A 125 2.03 -2.00 -4.74
C HIS A 125 1.11 -3.12 -4.21
N ALA A 126 -0.01 -3.40 -4.88
CA ALA A 126 -0.86 -4.54 -4.58
C ALA A 126 -0.11 -5.87 -4.76
N LEU A 127 0.61 -6.05 -5.88
CA LEU A 127 1.47 -7.20 -6.09
C LEU A 127 2.51 -7.35 -4.96
N ARG A 128 3.21 -6.27 -4.60
CA ARG A 128 4.20 -6.30 -3.52
C ARG A 128 3.60 -6.68 -2.16
N MET A 129 2.36 -6.27 -1.89
CA MET A 129 1.62 -6.68 -0.69
C MET A 129 1.36 -8.18 -0.69
N ILE A 130 0.87 -8.74 -1.82
CA ILE A 130 0.62 -10.17 -1.95
C ILE A 130 1.94 -10.94 -1.79
N GLU A 131 3.00 -10.53 -2.48
CA GLU A 131 4.33 -11.14 -2.39
C GLU A 131 4.88 -11.15 -0.95
N LYS A 132 4.74 -10.04 -0.24
CA LYS A 132 5.30 -9.86 1.10
C LYS A 132 4.55 -10.63 2.16
N HIS A 133 3.22 -10.63 2.11
CA HIS A 133 2.39 -11.05 3.22
C HIS A 133 1.68 -12.39 2.99
N TYR A 134 1.45 -12.78 1.73
CA TYR A 134 0.61 -13.95 1.42
C TYR A 134 1.38 -15.10 0.77
N LEU A 135 2.32 -14.86 -0.16
CA LEU A 135 2.96 -15.96 -0.91
C LEU A 135 3.76 -16.94 -0.06
N LYS A 136 4.22 -16.53 1.13
CA LYS A 136 4.88 -17.45 2.06
C LYS A 136 3.89 -18.46 2.67
N ALA A 137 2.67 -18.01 2.96
CA ALA A 137 1.62 -18.85 3.55
C ALA A 137 0.83 -19.61 2.48
N TYR A 138 0.64 -19.00 1.31
CA TYR A 138 -0.18 -19.50 0.19
C TYR A 138 0.62 -19.43 -1.12
N PRO A 139 1.63 -20.28 -1.31
CA PRO A 139 2.49 -20.22 -2.49
C PRO A 139 1.74 -20.54 -3.80
N GLU A 140 0.60 -21.23 -3.74
CA GLU A 140 -0.30 -21.52 -4.86
C GLU A 140 -0.90 -20.28 -5.50
N LEU A 141 -0.95 -19.14 -4.80
CA LEU A 141 -1.39 -17.85 -5.36
C LEU A 141 -0.54 -17.39 -6.56
N VAL A 142 0.66 -17.95 -6.73
CA VAL A 142 1.48 -17.68 -7.93
C VAL A 142 0.75 -18.09 -9.21
N ARG A 143 -0.05 -19.17 -9.18
CA ARG A 143 -0.88 -19.58 -10.33
C ARG A 143 -1.95 -18.55 -10.68
N GLU A 144 -2.65 -18.05 -9.67
CA GLU A 144 -3.66 -17.02 -9.86
C GLU A 144 -3.06 -15.71 -10.36
N LEU A 145 -1.94 -15.28 -9.75
CA LEU A 145 -1.20 -14.11 -10.21
C LEU A 145 -0.73 -14.27 -11.67
N ARG A 146 -0.28 -15.47 -12.09
CA ARG A 146 0.09 -15.73 -13.48
C ARG A 146 -1.05 -15.41 -14.43
N THR A 147 -2.27 -15.91 -14.15
CA THR A 147 -3.44 -15.63 -14.98
C THR A 147 -3.71 -14.12 -15.09
N VAL A 148 -3.61 -13.38 -13.98
CA VAL A 148 -3.72 -11.91 -13.98
C VAL A 148 -2.65 -11.27 -14.85
N PHE A 149 -1.39 -11.71 -14.74
CA PHE A 149 -0.27 -11.11 -15.46
C PHE A 149 -0.24 -11.48 -16.95
N GLU A 150 -0.84 -12.59 -17.36
CA GLU A 150 -1.09 -12.91 -18.78
C GLU A 150 -2.00 -11.83 -19.41
N VAL A 151 -3.07 -11.43 -18.73
CA VAL A 151 -3.94 -10.32 -19.18
C VAL A 151 -3.17 -8.99 -19.17
N ILE A 152 -2.42 -8.69 -18.10
CA ILE A 152 -1.63 -7.47 -17.99
C ILE A 152 -0.56 -7.37 -19.10
N SER A 153 -0.05 -8.49 -19.62
CA SER A 153 0.97 -8.53 -20.68
C SER A 153 0.51 -7.88 -21.97
N THR A 154 -0.78 -7.91 -22.24
CA THR A 154 -1.41 -7.32 -23.44
C THR A 154 -1.83 -5.86 -23.28
N HIS A 155 -1.60 -5.28 -22.10
CA HIS A 155 -2.01 -3.92 -21.80
C HIS A 155 -1.23 -2.88 -22.64
N PRO A 156 -1.86 -1.80 -23.16
CA PRO A 156 -1.20 -0.82 -24.04
C PRO A 156 -0.09 -0.01 -23.37
N LYS A 157 -0.12 0.14 -22.03
CA LYS A 157 0.91 0.88 -21.28
C LYS A 157 2.18 0.05 -21.10
N ALA A 158 3.32 0.55 -21.55
CA ALA A 158 4.63 -0.13 -21.44
C ALA A 158 5.01 -0.49 -19.98
N SER A 159 4.61 0.32 -19.00
CA SER A 159 4.84 0.03 -17.56
C SER A 159 4.11 -1.22 -17.09
N MET A 160 2.92 -1.49 -17.62
CA MET A 160 2.14 -2.69 -17.31
C MET A 160 2.79 -3.93 -17.92
N GLN A 161 3.17 -3.86 -19.20
CA GLN A 161 3.90 -4.94 -19.86
C GLN A 161 5.25 -5.24 -19.16
N ALA A 162 5.95 -4.19 -18.71
CA ALA A 162 7.19 -4.37 -17.93
C ALA A 162 6.94 -5.08 -16.61
N MET A 163 5.83 -4.77 -15.92
CA MET A 163 5.45 -5.43 -14.68
C MET A 163 5.16 -6.92 -14.92
N SER A 164 4.46 -7.27 -16.02
CA SER A 164 4.22 -8.66 -16.40
C SER A 164 5.53 -9.41 -16.68
N ARG A 165 6.42 -8.84 -17.51
CA ARG A 165 7.74 -9.47 -17.77
C ARG A 165 8.57 -9.68 -16.49
N ASN A 166 8.52 -8.73 -15.56
CA ASN A 166 9.24 -8.87 -14.29
C ASN A 166 8.63 -9.96 -13.40
N PHE A 167 7.32 -10.08 -13.38
CA PHE A 167 6.63 -11.17 -12.69
C PHE A 167 7.02 -12.54 -13.28
N GLU A 168 6.90 -12.69 -14.59
CA GLU A 168 7.28 -13.92 -15.30
C GLU A 168 8.75 -14.29 -15.02
N LYS A 169 9.68 -13.33 -15.19
CA LYS A 169 11.11 -13.56 -14.90
C LYS A 169 11.35 -14.03 -13.46
N LYS A 170 10.56 -13.55 -12.50
CA LYS A 170 10.70 -13.90 -11.09
C LYS A 170 10.13 -15.28 -10.77
N TYR A 171 9.01 -15.65 -11.39
CA TYR A 171 8.22 -16.81 -10.98
C TYR A 171 8.17 -17.96 -11.98
N HIS A 172 8.70 -17.85 -13.21
CA HIS A 172 8.61 -18.91 -14.23
C HIS A 172 9.19 -20.28 -13.78
N LYS A 173 10.06 -20.33 -12.77
CA LYS A 173 10.60 -21.57 -12.18
C LYS A 173 9.90 -21.97 -10.88
N HIS A 174 8.89 -21.22 -10.45
CA HIS A 174 8.17 -21.52 -9.21
C HIS A 174 7.30 -22.78 -9.39
N PRO A 175 7.25 -23.74 -8.41
CA PRO A 175 6.50 -24.99 -8.56
C PRO A 175 5.02 -24.81 -8.91
N TYR A 176 4.41 -23.72 -8.51
CA TYR A 176 3.01 -23.40 -8.80
C TYR A 176 2.83 -22.47 -10.02
N TYR A 177 3.88 -22.23 -10.80
CA TYR A 177 3.77 -21.40 -12.01
C TYR A 177 3.28 -22.23 -13.21
N GLU A 178 3.70 -23.49 -13.32
CA GLU A 178 3.23 -24.43 -14.33
C GLU A 178 2.06 -25.26 -13.79
N TYR A 179 1.17 -25.68 -14.69
CA TYR A 179 0.04 -26.54 -14.34
C TYR A 179 0.48 -27.96 -14.03
#